data_7ce7bf305747603dceff22e9eda1eccf
#
_entry.id   7ce7bf305747603dceff22e9eda1eccf
#
_cell.length_a   1.000
_cell.length_b   1.000
_cell.length_c   1.000
_cell.angle_alpha   90.00
_cell.angle_beta   90.00
_cell.angle_gamma   90.00
#
_symmetry.space_group_name_H-M   'P 1'
#
loop_
_entity.id
_entity.type
_entity.pdbx_description
1 polymer ?
#
loop_
_entity_poly.entity_id
_entity_poly.type
_entity_poly.pdbx_seq_one_letter_code
_entity_poly.pdbx_strand_id
1 'polypeptide(L)'
;MLLFSSFATALVMYYCLGFNSERNNLSFLGCVLFGTINSATDPVAVVALLKELGVTKRISTLIEGESLLNDGTALVVFLVLIEFVTGEDLSAGDVIGMFCKMSLLGPLLGLGFGILMAIILSRIHNEPIMEANITVCFPYILFYVAEHHDVHVSGILALVAMGLYMNYEGHVGVSTESTAAIENIWHYVAFVAETLIFWLTGIVLGAEFAMDSFEPIWIAQLIALYICLHIIRFLGLFMLMPFMRLTGYSFNFKQVLLLSYSGLRGAVGLTLALIVKFKKEILEELQDDGKL
;
A
#
# COMPACT_ATOMS: atom_id res chain seq x y z
N MET A 1 -8.41 -0.54 -9.83
CA MET A 1 -7.96 -1.93 -9.55
C MET A 1 -8.24 -2.32 -8.11
N LEU A 2 -7.80 -1.56 -7.14
CA LEU A 2 -7.90 -1.83 -5.71
C LEU A 2 -9.34 -2.14 -5.24
N LEU A 3 -10.30 -1.23 -5.44
CA LEU A 3 -11.69 -1.43 -5.00
C LEU A 3 -12.31 -2.69 -5.59
N PHE A 4 -12.04 -2.98 -6.87
CA PHE A 4 -12.50 -4.22 -7.50
C PHE A 4 -11.89 -5.45 -6.82
N SER A 5 -10.57 -5.47 -6.59
CA SER A 5 -9.90 -6.61 -5.95
C SER A 5 -10.34 -6.80 -4.51
N SER A 6 -10.52 -5.72 -3.74
CA SER A 6 -10.98 -5.78 -2.34
C SER A 6 -12.39 -6.38 -2.26
N PHE A 7 -13.32 -5.87 -3.07
CA PHE A 7 -14.69 -6.35 -3.08
C PHE A 7 -14.81 -7.79 -3.60
N ALA A 8 -14.11 -8.12 -4.69
CA ALA A 8 -14.10 -9.47 -5.24
C ALA A 8 -13.49 -10.48 -4.25
N THR A 9 -12.43 -10.09 -3.54
CA THR A 9 -11.84 -10.94 -2.48
C THR A 9 -12.82 -11.14 -1.34
N ALA A 10 -13.52 -10.10 -0.90
CA ALA A 10 -14.54 -10.20 0.14
C ALA A 10 -15.66 -11.17 -0.25
N LEU A 11 -16.18 -11.08 -1.48
CA LEU A 11 -17.21 -12.02 -1.97
C LEU A 11 -16.71 -13.48 -1.97
N VAL A 12 -15.50 -13.71 -2.45
CA VAL A 12 -14.92 -15.06 -2.47
C VAL A 12 -14.73 -15.59 -1.05
N MET A 13 -14.23 -14.79 -0.13
CA MET A 13 -14.05 -15.18 1.28
C MET A 13 -15.39 -15.51 1.94
N TYR A 14 -16.37 -14.62 1.78
CA TYR A 14 -17.66 -14.73 2.45
C TYR A 14 -18.49 -15.90 1.92
N TYR A 15 -18.59 -16.07 0.59
CA TYR A 15 -19.46 -17.07 -0.03
C TYR A 15 -18.76 -18.38 -0.41
N CYS A 16 -17.49 -18.35 -0.84
CA CYS A 16 -16.82 -19.54 -1.39
C CYS A 16 -15.94 -20.24 -0.35
N LEU A 17 -15.23 -19.50 0.48
CA LEU A 17 -14.30 -20.08 1.46
C LEU A 17 -14.92 -20.30 2.84
N GLY A 18 -16.19 -19.91 3.03
CA GLY A 18 -16.94 -20.20 4.25
C GLY A 18 -16.45 -19.45 5.48
N PHE A 19 -15.84 -18.29 5.32
CA PHE A 19 -15.45 -17.44 6.45
C PHE A 19 -16.65 -16.87 7.22
N ASN A 20 -17.85 -16.96 6.63
CA ASN A 20 -19.15 -16.67 7.28
C ASN A 20 -19.66 -17.85 8.15
N SER A 21 -18.93 -18.97 8.26
CA SER A 21 -19.39 -20.09 9.08
C SER A 21 -19.19 -19.80 10.58
N GLU A 22 -19.99 -20.46 11.43
CA GLU A 22 -19.91 -20.37 12.90
C GLU A 22 -18.48 -20.58 13.46
N ARG A 23 -17.58 -21.11 12.65
CA ARG A 23 -16.20 -21.38 13.04
C ARG A 23 -15.29 -20.14 12.94
N ASN A 24 -15.49 -19.28 11.94
CA ASN A 24 -14.64 -18.12 11.71
C ASN A 24 -15.33 -16.79 12.03
N ASN A 25 -16.64 -16.76 12.03
CA ASN A 25 -17.54 -15.67 12.43
C ASN A 25 -17.08 -14.27 11.96
N LEU A 26 -16.61 -14.16 10.69
CA LEU A 26 -16.12 -12.91 10.14
C LEU A 26 -17.26 -12.19 9.41
N SER A 27 -17.52 -10.95 9.78
CA SER A 27 -18.53 -10.13 9.12
C SER A 27 -18.15 -9.85 7.65
N PHE A 28 -19.13 -9.51 6.80
CA PHE A 28 -18.85 -9.13 5.42
C PHE A 28 -17.87 -7.93 5.36
N LEU A 29 -18.02 -6.98 6.27
CA LEU A 29 -17.14 -5.82 6.41
C LEU A 29 -15.70 -6.23 6.74
N GLY A 30 -15.54 -7.23 7.62
CA GLY A 30 -14.23 -7.85 7.92
C GLY A 30 -13.59 -8.49 6.68
N CYS A 31 -14.38 -9.15 5.85
CA CYS A 31 -13.91 -9.69 4.58
C CYS A 31 -13.46 -8.58 3.60
N VAL A 32 -14.17 -7.44 3.56
CA VAL A 32 -13.78 -6.26 2.75
C VAL A 32 -12.50 -5.64 3.27
N LEU A 33 -12.36 -5.49 4.59
CA LEU A 33 -11.15 -4.99 5.23
C LEU A 33 -9.94 -5.89 4.90
N PHE A 34 -10.11 -7.20 5.01
CA PHE A 34 -9.09 -8.17 4.64
C PHE A 34 -8.72 -8.09 3.14
N GLY A 35 -9.72 -7.96 2.27
CA GLY A 35 -9.51 -7.75 0.84
C GLY A 35 -8.72 -6.47 0.54
N THR A 36 -8.99 -5.40 1.29
CA THR A 36 -8.27 -4.12 1.17
C THR A 36 -6.81 -4.26 1.59
N ILE A 37 -6.54 -4.90 2.72
CA ILE A 37 -5.17 -5.20 3.19
C ILE A 37 -4.41 -6.00 2.13
N ASN A 38 -5.06 -7.02 1.54
CA ASN A 38 -4.45 -7.84 0.52
C ASN A 38 -4.37 -7.19 -0.87
N SER A 39 -4.94 -6.01 -1.08
CA SER A 39 -4.82 -5.29 -2.35
C SER A 39 -3.52 -4.48 -2.46
N ALA A 40 -2.87 -4.15 -1.34
CA ALA A 40 -1.55 -3.56 -1.32
C ALA A 40 -0.52 -4.53 -1.94
N THR A 41 0.31 -4.01 -2.84
CA THR A 41 1.26 -4.82 -3.62
C THR A 41 2.65 -4.21 -3.58
N ASP A 42 3.67 -5.05 -3.48
CA ASP A 42 5.07 -4.64 -3.47
C ASP A 42 5.78 -5.12 -4.75
N PRO A 43 6.27 -4.24 -5.60
CA PRO A 43 6.90 -4.59 -6.84
C PRO A 43 8.42 -4.75 -6.74
N VAL A 44 9.04 -4.44 -5.59
CA VAL A 44 10.51 -4.27 -5.46
C VAL A 44 11.26 -5.47 -6.01
N ALA A 45 10.95 -6.68 -5.56
CA ALA A 45 11.62 -7.89 -6.01
C ALA A 45 11.42 -8.17 -7.51
N VAL A 46 10.19 -7.94 -8.02
CA VAL A 46 9.90 -8.16 -9.45
C VAL A 46 10.60 -7.12 -10.32
N VAL A 47 10.59 -5.86 -9.91
CA VAL A 47 11.24 -4.78 -10.66
C VAL A 47 12.75 -4.97 -10.68
N ALA A 48 13.37 -5.40 -9.57
CA ALA A 48 14.79 -5.74 -9.53
C ALA A 48 15.12 -6.84 -10.56
N LEU A 49 14.35 -7.93 -10.56
CA LEU A 49 14.51 -9.03 -11.52
C LEU A 49 14.30 -8.55 -12.98
N LEU A 50 13.29 -7.72 -13.23
CA LEU A 50 13.03 -7.20 -14.59
C LEU A 50 14.16 -6.29 -15.09
N LYS A 51 14.80 -5.52 -14.21
CA LYS A 51 15.98 -4.71 -14.52
C LYS A 51 17.17 -5.59 -14.88
N GLU A 52 17.40 -6.67 -14.15
CA GLU A 52 18.46 -7.65 -14.45
C GLU A 52 18.22 -8.37 -15.79
N LEU A 53 16.97 -8.70 -16.10
CA LEU A 53 16.58 -9.34 -17.36
C LEU A 53 16.55 -8.39 -18.56
N GLY A 54 16.84 -7.10 -18.36
CA GLY A 54 16.86 -6.10 -19.44
C GLY A 54 15.48 -5.77 -20.03
N VAL A 55 14.42 -5.97 -19.26
CA VAL A 55 13.05 -5.60 -19.69
C VAL A 55 12.92 -4.08 -19.81
N THR A 56 12.07 -3.62 -20.72
CA THR A 56 11.89 -2.20 -21.00
C THR A 56 11.52 -1.40 -19.75
N LYS A 57 12.19 -0.29 -19.51
CA LYS A 57 11.96 0.65 -18.40
C LYS A 57 10.47 1.02 -18.23
N ARG A 58 9.74 1.07 -19.35
CA ARG A 58 8.30 1.39 -19.37
C ARG A 58 7.46 0.43 -18.53
N ILE A 59 7.75 -0.88 -18.58
CA ILE A 59 6.99 -1.89 -17.83
C ILE A 59 7.35 -1.80 -16.33
N SER A 60 8.62 -1.65 -16.01
CA SER A 60 9.06 -1.49 -14.62
C SER A 60 8.44 -0.26 -13.96
N THR A 61 8.45 0.90 -14.65
CA THR A 61 7.83 2.13 -14.13
C THR A 61 6.31 1.99 -13.96
N LEU A 62 5.64 1.24 -14.84
CA LEU A 62 4.20 1.00 -14.70
C LEU A 62 3.89 0.15 -13.47
N ILE A 63 4.66 -0.91 -13.25
CA ILE A 63 4.52 -1.80 -12.09
C ILE A 63 4.80 -1.02 -10.80
N GLU A 64 5.87 -0.23 -10.77
CA GLU A 64 6.20 0.66 -9.64
C GLU A 64 5.06 1.64 -9.35
N GLY A 65 4.56 2.33 -10.37
CA GLY A 65 3.48 3.31 -10.22
C GLY A 65 2.13 2.69 -9.82
N GLU A 66 1.79 1.50 -10.34
CA GLU A 66 0.59 0.77 -9.91
C GLU A 66 0.65 0.46 -8.42
N SER A 67 1.78 -0.06 -7.95
CA SER A 67 1.96 -0.44 -6.57
C SER A 67 1.90 0.76 -5.63
N LEU A 68 2.62 1.81 -5.97
CA LEU A 68 2.68 3.05 -5.20
C LEU A 68 1.29 3.67 -4.98
N LEU A 69 0.45 3.67 -6.03
CA LEU A 69 -0.93 4.13 -5.94
C LEU A 69 -1.82 3.14 -5.17
N ASN A 70 -1.61 1.83 -5.34
CA ASN A 70 -2.34 0.82 -4.59
C ASN A 70 -2.09 0.94 -3.09
N ASP A 71 -0.84 1.12 -2.66
CA ASP A 71 -0.49 1.24 -1.25
C ASP A 71 -1.13 2.49 -0.61
N GLY A 72 -1.03 3.64 -1.28
CA GLY A 72 -1.65 4.87 -0.81
C GLY A 72 -3.18 4.79 -0.74
N THR A 73 -3.82 4.22 -1.75
CA THR A 73 -5.28 4.05 -1.77
C THR A 73 -5.75 2.94 -0.82
N ALA A 74 -4.95 1.87 -0.62
CA ALA A 74 -5.25 0.83 0.36
C ALA A 74 -5.31 1.40 1.78
N LEU A 75 -4.34 2.25 2.15
CA LEU A 75 -4.33 2.89 3.46
C LEU A 75 -5.58 3.76 3.65
N VAL A 76 -5.95 4.58 2.66
CA VAL A 76 -7.14 5.45 2.76
C VAL A 76 -8.41 4.61 2.95
N VAL A 77 -8.61 3.59 2.12
CA VAL A 77 -9.78 2.70 2.23
C VAL A 77 -9.76 1.95 3.57
N PHE A 78 -8.60 1.50 4.01
CA PHE A 78 -8.43 0.83 5.30
C PHE A 78 -8.82 1.73 6.48
N LEU A 79 -8.36 2.98 6.51
CA LEU A 79 -8.70 3.93 7.57
C LEU A 79 -10.20 4.22 7.60
N VAL A 80 -10.81 4.46 6.44
CA VAL A 80 -12.26 4.68 6.31
C VAL A 80 -13.06 3.46 6.78
N LEU A 81 -12.62 2.24 6.44
CA LEU A 81 -13.27 1.01 6.90
C LEU A 81 -13.14 0.81 8.40
N ILE A 82 -11.98 1.13 8.99
CA ILE A 82 -11.80 1.03 10.44
C ILE A 82 -12.76 1.98 11.16
N GLU A 83 -12.86 3.23 10.76
CA GLU A 83 -13.80 4.16 11.39
C GLU A 83 -15.25 3.71 11.25
N PHE A 84 -15.60 3.09 10.12
CA PHE A 84 -16.92 2.51 9.94
C PHE A 84 -17.16 1.28 10.84
N VAL A 85 -16.13 0.49 11.12
CA VAL A 85 -16.19 -0.70 12.01
C VAL A 85 -16.27 -0.27 13.47
N THR A 86 -15.56 0.79 13.89
CA THR A 86 -15.51 1.24 15.29
C THR A 86 -16.80 1.95 15.77
N GLY A 87 -17.89 1.87 15.01
CA GLY A 87 -19.23 2.14 15.52
C GLY A 87 -19.64 3.60 15.55
N GLU A 88 -18.95 4.48 14.86
CA GLU A 88 -19.48 5.82 14.59
C GLU A 88 -20.61 5.70 13.56
N ASP A 89 -21.79 6.29 13.86
CA ASP A 89 -22.92 6.39 12.93
C ASP A 89 -22.57 7.32 11.76
N LEU A 90 -21.69 6.85 10.88
CA LEU A 90 -21.23 7.58 9.71
C LEU A 90 -22.29 7.50 8.60
N SER A 91 -22.78 8.66 8.18
CA SER A 91 -23.58 8.75 6.97
C SER A 91 -22.73 8.42 5.73
N ALA A 92 -23.34 7.87 4.67
CA ALA A 92 -22.67 7.64 3.40
C ALA A 92 -21.98 8.92 2.85
N GLY A 93 -22.55 10.11 3.16
CA GLY A 93 -21.94 11.40 2.81
C GLY A 93 -20.62 11.66 3.56
N ASP A 94 -20.56 11.30 4.82
CA ASP A 94 -19.36 11.48 5.66
C ASP A 94 -18.21 10.57 5.19
N VAL A 95 -18.52 9.33 4.85
CA VAL A 95 -17.57 8.36 4.29
C VAL A 95 -16.96 8.87 2.98
N ILE A 96 -17.80 9.36 2.06
CA ILE A 96 -17.33 9.93 0.79
C ILE A 96 -16.53 11.21 1.05
N GLY A 97 -16.98 12.06 1.94
CA GLY A 97 -16.27 13.30 2.33
C GLY A 97 -14.89 13.01 2.91
N MET A 98 -14.78 12.04 3.80
CA MET A 98 -13.52 11.59 4.38
C MET A 98 -12.57 11.01 3.33
N PHE A 99 -13.08 10.11 2.48
CA PHE A 99 -12.31 9.55 1.38
C PHE A 99 -11.77 10.65 0.45
N CYS A 100 -12.60 11.61 0.05
CA CYS A 100 -12.20 12.74 -0.77
C CYS A 100 -11.19 13.64 -0.05
N LYS A 101 -11.38 13.92 1.23
CA LYS A 101 -10.45 14.69 2.05
C LYS A 101 -9.07 14.01 2.07
N MET A 102 -9.00 12.75 2.44
CA MET A 102 -7.74 12.00 2.53
C MET A 102 -7.04 11.88 1.17
N SER A 103 -7.81 11.62 0.10
CA SER A 103 -7.25 11.42 -1.25
C SER A 103 -6.78 12.70 -1.93
N LEU A 104 -7.34 13.86 -1.61
CA LEU A 104 -7.00 15.12 -2.26
C LEU A 104 -6.07 15.99 -1.41
N LEU A 105 -6.37 16.15 -0.12
CA LEU A 105 -5.52 16.97 0.76
C LEU A 105 -4.14 16.32 1.00
N GLY A 106 -4.06 15.00 1.05
CA GLY A 106 -2.77 14.32 1.20
C GLY A 106 -1.77 14.73 0.11
N PRO A 107 -2.09 14.52 -1.19
CA PRO A 107 -1.22 14.98 -2.28
C PRO A 107 -0.94 16.49 -2.29
N LEU A 108 -1.93 17.33 -1.96
CA LEU A 108 -1.72 18.78 -1.87
C LEU A 108 -0.72 19.16 -0.79
N LEU A 109 -0.83 18.54 0.38
CA LEU A 109 0.13 18.73 1.47
C LEU A 109 1.53 18.24 1.04
N GLY A 110 1.61 17.10 0.38
CA GLY A 110 2.86 16.55 -0.15
C GLY A 110 3.52 17.45 -1.17
N LEU A 111 2.75 18.04 -2.09
CA LEU A 111 3.26 19.03 -3.05
C LEU A 111 3.80 20.26 -2.34
N GLY A 112 3.09 20.80 -1.33
CA GLY A 112 3.54 21.94 -0.54
C GLY A 112 4.89 21.69 0.15
N PHE A 113 5.03 20.52 0.78
CA PHE A 113 6.30 20.11 1.40
C PHE A 113 7.39 19.84 0.38
N GLY A 114 7.07 19.30 -0.80
CA GLY A 114 8.01 19.11 -1.90
C GLY A 114 8.59 20.44 -2.39
N ILE A 115 7.73 21.44 -2.60
CA ILE A 115 8.15 22.79 -2.99
C ILE A 115 9.05 23.40 -1.92
N LEU A 116 8.66 23.30 -0.64
CA LEU A 116 9.44 23.80 0.47
C LEU A 116 10.83 23.14 0.54
N MET A 117 10.88 21.81 0.40
CA MET A 117 12.13 21.07 0.38
C MET A 117 13.02 21.47 -0.79
N ALA A 118 12.47 21.63 -2.00
CA ALA A 118 13.22 22.09 -3.17
C ALA A 118 13.80 23.50 -2.97
N ILE A 119 13.04 24.44 -2.37
CA ILE A 119 13.52 25.78 -2.04
C ILE A 119 14.68 25.73 -1.05
N ILE A 120 14.60 24.86 -0.04
CA ILE A 120 15.67 24.73 0.96
C ILE A 120 16.93 24.12 0.32
N LEU A 121 16.78 23.03 -0.46
CA LEU A 121 17.90 22.39 -1.15
C LEU A 121 18.58 23.33 -2.14
N SER A 122 17.83 24.18 -2.84
CA SER A 122 18.41 25.18 -3.77
C SER A 122 19.26 26.26 -3.10
N ARG A 123 19.19 26.38 -1.76
CA ARG A 123 20.03 27.32 -0.97
C ARG A 123 21.30 26.67 -0.41
N ILE A 124 21.37 25.35 -0.45
CA ILE A 124 22.49 24.57 0.04
C ILE A 124 23.24 24.04 -1.19
N HIS A 125 24.54 24.30 -1.27
CA HIS A 125 25.35 23.89 -2.42
C HIS A 125 26.58 23.14 -1.91
N ASN A 126 26.89 21.99 -2.54
CA ASN A 126 28.08 21.19 -2.30
C ASN A 126 28.28 20.68 -0.87
N GLU A 127 27.16 20.43 -0.15
CA GLU A 127 27.20 19.84 1.19
C GLU A 127 26.39 18.51 1.20
N PRO A 128 26.96 17.39 0.67
CA PRO A 128 26.26 16.14 0.46
C PRO A 128 25.56 15.58 1.71
N ILE A 129 26.18 15.75 2.88
CA ILE A 129 25.63 15.26 4.14
C ILE A 129 24.40 16.08 4.55
N MET A 130 24.44 17.41 4.39
CA MET A 130 23.29 18.27 4.69
C MET A 130 22.12 18.00 3.73
N GLU A 131 22.40 17.93 2.43
CA GLU A 131 21.40 17.64 1.41
C GLU A 131 20.74 16.27 1.67
N ALA A 132 21.53 15.23 1.97
CA ALA A 132 21.01 13.91 2.30
C ALA A 132 20.14 13.92 3.57
N ASN A 133 20.58 14.59 4.63
CA ASN A 133 19.80 14.67 5.87
C ASN A 133 18.45 15.38 5.65
N ILE A 134 18.40 16.43 4.84
CA ILE A 134 17.15 17.13 4.51
C ILE A 134 16.21 16.17 3.77
N THR A 135 16.71 15.44 2.75
CA THR A 135 15.88 14.50 2.01
C THR A 135 15.34 13.36 2.88
N VAL A 136 16.03 12.99 3.95
CA VAL A 136 15.56 11.99 4.90
C VAL A 136 14.58 12.59 5.94
N CYS A 137 14.90 13.75 6.50
CA CYS A 137 14.07 14.33 7.56
C CYS A 137 12.71 14.85 7.07
N PHE A 138 12.65 15.45 5.88
CA PHE A 138 11.41 16.03 5.35
C PHE A 138 10.28 15.02 5.17
N PRO A 139 10.49 13.81 4.60
CA PRO A 139 9.47 12.77 4.53
C PRO A 139 8.91 12.38 5.90
N TYR A 140 9.75 12.22 6.91
CA TYR A 140 9.28 11.89 8.26
C TYR A 140 8.45 13.01 8.89
N ILE A 141 8.87 14.27 8.72
CA ILE A 141 8.11 15.43 9.19
C ILE A 141 6.76 15.51 8.46
N LEU A 142 6.77 15.36 7.14
CA LEU A 142 5.54 15.33 6.34
C LEU A 142 4.59 14.24 6.79
N PHE A 143 5.09 13.02 6.96
CA PHE A 143 4.28 11.90 7.41
C PHE A 143 3.66 12.17 8.78
N TYR A 144 4.46 12.66 9.73
CA TYR A 144 4.00 13.02 11.07
C TYR A 144 2.92 14.11 11.04
N VAL A 145 3.09 15.15 10.22
CA VAL A 145 2.11 16.24 10.08
C VAL A 145 0.83 15.74 9.41
N ALA A 146 0.92 14.87 8.39
CA ALA A 146 -0.22 14.34 7.67
C ALA A 146 -1.11 13.43 8.54
N GLU A 147 -0.47 12.55 9.32
CA GLU A 147 -1.15 11.60 10.23
C GLU A 147 -1.56 12.24 11.56
N HIS A 148 -1.21 13.53 11.80
CA HIS A 148 -1.59 14.20 13.03
C HIS A 148 -3.10 14.33 13.16
N HIS A 149 -3.59 14.19 14.39
CA HIS A 149 -5.04 14.16 14.73
C HIS A 149 -5.85 15.34 14.14
N ASP A 150 -5.25 16.53 14.03
CA ASP A 150 -5.97 17.71 13.52
C ASP A 150 -6.08 17.73 11.99
N VAL A 151 -5.15 17.10 11.27
CA VAL A 151 -5.08 17.13 9.80
C VAL A 151 -5.80 15.93 9.20
N HIS A 152 -5.59 14.74 9.73
CA HIS A 152 -6.22 13.48 9.33
C HIS A 152 -6.24 13.29 7.79
N VAL A 153 -5.06 13.22 7.18
CA VAL A 153 -4.89 12.94 5.75
C VAL A 153 -3.91 11.80 5.55
N SER A 154 -3.96 11.16 4.39
CA SER A 154 -3.06 10.04 4.09
C SER A 154 -1.61 10.48 3.96
N GLY A 155 -0.79 10.11 4.94
CA GLY A 155 0.66 10.35 4.93
C GLY A 155 1.35 9.67 3.75
N ILE A 156 0.93 8.48 3.36
CA ILE A 156 1.50 7.76 2.21
C ILE A 156 1.24 8.53 0.91
N LEU A 157 0.00 8.99 0.66
CA LEU A 157 -0.30 9.78 -0.55
C LEU A 157 0.44 11.12 -0.57
N ALA A 158 0.63 11.74 0.61
CA ALA A 158 1.43 12.95 0.72
C ALA A 158 2.91 12.70 0.36
N LEU A 159 3.50 11.60 0.86
CA LEU A 159 4.87 11.20 0.53
C LEU A 159 5.05 10.91 -0.96
N VAL A 160 4.08 10.22 -1.57
CA VAL A 160 4.09 9.94 -3.01
C VAL A 160 4.10 11.24 -3.82
N ALA A 161 3.22 12.17 -3.49
CA ALA A 161 3.14 13.45 -4.19
C ALA A 161 4.42 14.28 -4.02
N MET A 162 4.99 14.31 -2.82
CA MET A 162 6.27 14.95 -2.55
C MET A 162 7.40 14.30 -3.38
N GLY A 163 7.48 12.95 -3.39
CA GLY A 163 8.50 12.21 -4.15
C GLY A 163 8.38 12.44 -5.65
N LEU A 164 7.16 12.46 -6.20
CA LEU A 164 6.92 12.76 -7.61
C LEU A 164 7.35 14.18 -7.98
N TYR A 165 7.04 15.16 -7.12
CA TYR A 165 7.48 16.55 -7.32
C TYR A 165 9.01 16.66 -7.27
N MET A 166 9.65 16.03 -6.30
CA MET A 166 11.11 16.00 -6.18
C MET A 166 11.78 15.32 -7.38
N ASN A 167 11.18 14.27 -7.93
CA ASN A 167 11.70 13.62 -9.14
C ASN A 167 11.53 14.47 -10.39
N TYR A 168 10.48 15.31 -10.46
CA TYR A 168 10.19 16.15 -11.63
C TYR A 168 10.98 17.47 -11.62
N GLU A 169 10.91 18.25 -10.57
CA GLU A 169 11.54 19.57 -10.46
C GLU A 169 12.59 19.66 -9.35
N GLY A 170 12.40 18.94 -8.26
CA GLY A 170 13.22 19.07 -7.06
C GLY A 170 14.67 18.62 -7.24
N HIS A 171 14.95 17.75 -8.21
CA HIS A 171 16.32 17.30 -8.51
C HIS A 171 17.24 18.44 -9.01
N VAL A 172 16.68 19.52 -9.51
CA VAL A 172 17.45 20.71 -9.92
C VAL A 172 18.08 21.43 -8.72
N GLY A 173 17.48 21.28 -7.52
CA GLY A 173 18.02 21.85 -6.29
C GLY A 173 19.12 21.02 -5.62
N VAL A 174 19.31 19.76 -6.07
CA VAL A 174 20.33 18.86 -5.52
C VAL A 174 21.62 19.01 -6.31
N SER A 175 22.76 19.10 -5.61
CA SER A 175 24.06 19.17 -6.28
C SER A 175 24.41 17.83 -6.95
N THR A 176 25.03 17.88 -8.11
CA THR A 176 25.42 16.67 -8.89
C THR A 176 26.37 15.75 -8.12
N GLU A 177 27.18 16.29 -7.23
CA GLU A 177 28.09 15.53 -6.37
C GLU A 177 27.33 14.80 -5.26
N SER A 178 26.20 15.35 -4.79
CA SER A 178 25.38 14.76 -3.72
C SER A 178 24.44 13.68 -4.23
N THR A 179 24.10 13.65 -5.51
CA THR A 179 23.10 12.73 -6.08
C THR A 179 23.42 11.27 -5.79
N ALA A 180 24.67 10.83 -6.07
CA ALA A 180 25.09 9.46 -5.82
C ALA A 180 25.09 9.10 -4.32
N ALA A 181 25.45 10.05 -3.45
CA ALA A 181 25.41 9.84 -2.01
C ALA A 181 23.98 9.68 -1.50
N ILE A 182 23.04 10.52 -1.98
CA ILE A 182 21.63 10.47 -1.64
C ILE A 182 21.01 9.15 -2.09
N GLU A 183 21.26 8.72 -3.33
CA GLU A 183 20.78 7.42 -3.84
C GLU A 183 21.25 6.26 -2.97
N ASN A 184 22.53 6.20 -2.62
CA ASN A 184 23.09 5.16 -1.77
C ASN A 184 22.46 5.16 -0.37
N ILE A 185 22.26 6.33 0.23
CA ILE A 185 21.62 6.47 1.54
C ILE A 185 20.19 5.95 1.48
N TRP A 186 19.41 6.35 0.47
CA TRP A 186 18.04 5.90 0.31
C TRP A 186 17.93 4.40 0.06
N HIS A 187 18.81 3.82 -0.76
CA HIS A 187 18.89 2.37 -0.93
C HIS A 187 19.18 1.65 0.39
N TYR A 188 20.10 2.18 1.20
CA TYR A 188 20.42 1.60 2.49
C TYR A 188 19.25 1.71 3.48
N VAL A 189 18.62 2.86 3.56
CA VAL A 189 17.44 3.09 4.44
C VAL A 189 16.28 2.17 4.05
N ALA A 190 15.99 2.03 2.76
CA ALA A 190 14.95 1.13 2.27
C ALA A 190 15.27 -0.33 2.63
N PHE A 191 16.48 -0.79 2.36
CA PHE A 191 16.91 -2.16 2.69
C PHE A 191 16.78 -2.47 4.19
N VAL A 192 17.23 -1.55 5.05
CA VAL A 192 17.12 -1.72 6.51
C VAL A 192 15.66 -1.76 6.95
N ALA A 193 14.83 -0.84 6.44
CA ALA A 193 13.40 -0.78 6.78
C ALA A 193 12.66 -2.06 6.36
N GLU A 194 12.86 -2.53 5.13
CA GLU A 194 12.28 -3.79 4.64
C GLU A 194 12.75 -4.99 5.49
N THR A 195 14.03 -5.08 5.76
CA THR A 195 14.61 -6.17 6.58
C THR A 195 13.98 -6.18 7.98
N LEU A 196 13.82 -5.02 8.60
CA LEU A 196 13.20 -4.91 9.93
C LEU A 196 11.73 -5.34 9.93
N ILE A 197 10.97 -4.93 8.91
CA ILE A 197 9.55 -5.30 8.80
C ILE A 197 9.39 -6.80 8.62
N PHE A 198 10.14 -7.41 7.71
CA PHE A 198 10.08 -8.86 7.49
C PHE A 198 10.57 -9.64 8.72
N TRP A 199 11.60 -9.16 9.41
CA TRP A 199 12.11 -9.78 10.64
C TRP A 199 11.06 -9.73 11.76
N LEU A 200 10.44 -8.57 12.00
CA LEU A 200 9.36 -8.42 13.00
C LEU A 200 8.16 -9.29 12.66
N THR A 201 7.77 -9.33 11.37
CA THR A 201 6.69 -10.20 10.91
C THR A 201 7.00 -11.67 11.15
N GLY A 202 8.24 -12.10 10.88
CA GLY A 202 8.68 -13.46 11.16
C GLY A 202 8.59 -13.83 12.64
N ILE A 203 8.94 -12.90 13.55
CA ILE A 203 8.79 -13.10 15.01
C ILE A 203 7.31 -13.26 15.39
N VAL A 204 6.44 -12.38 14.89
CA VAL A 204 5.01 -12.43 15.20
C VAL A 204 4.39 -13.71 14.68
N LEU A 205 4.65 -14.09 13.44
CA LEU A 205 4.18 -15.35 12.87
C LEU A 205 4.72 -16.57 13.65
N GLY A 206 6.02 -16.57 13.94
CA GLY A 206 6.64 -17.66 14.71
C GLY A 206 6.03 -17.83 16.08
N ALA A 207 5.71 -16.74 16.78
CA ALA A 207 5.02 -16.78 18.07
C ALA A 207 3.61 -17.38 17.94
N GLU A 208 2.84 -17.00 16.93
CA GLU A 208 1.51 -17.56 16.68
C GLU A 208 1.56 -19.07 16.38
N PHE A 209 2.47 -19.48 15.48
CA PHE A 209 2.66 -20.90 15.16
C PHE A 209 3.07 -21.76 16.36
N ALA A 210 3.76 -21.17 17.36
CA ALA A 210 4.20 -21.87 18.55
C ALA A 210 3.09 -21.98 19.62
N MET A 211 2.12 -21.08 19.60
CA MET A 211 1.09 -20.98 20.64
C MET A 211 -0.23 -21.67 20.27
N ASP A 212 -0.57 -21.76 19.00
CA ASP A 212 -1.84 -22.33 18.54
C ASP A 212 -1.71 -23.71 17.93
N SER A 213 -2.74 -24.55 18.16
CA SER A 213 -2.90 -25.84 17.51
C SER A 213 -3.27 -25.61 16.04
N PHE A 214 -2.33 -25.75 15.16
CA PHE A 214 -2.50 -25.54 13.70
C PHE A 214 -3.48 -26.54 13.11
N GLU A 215 -4.64 -26.09 12.71
CA GLU A 215 -5.60 -26.95 12.00
C GLU A 215 -5.26 -27.04 10.51
N PRO A 216 -5.19 -28.24 9.93
CA PRO A 216 -4.86 -28.43 8.51
C PRO A 216 -5.79 -27.69 7.54
N ILE A 217 -7.03 -27.40 7.98
CA ILE A 217 -8.02 -26.71 7.16
C ILE A 217 -7.61 -25.25 6.88
N TRP A 218 -6.92 -24.60 7.81
CA TRP A 218 -6.44 -23.22 7.60
C TRP A 218 -5.40 -23.15 6.50
N ILE A 219 -4.53 -24.16 6.40
CA ILE A 219 -3.55 -24.23 5.30
C ILE A 219 -4.28 -24.36 3.95
N ALA A 220 -5.29 -25.20 3.89
CA ALA A 220 -6.09 -25.37 2.66
C ALA A 220 -6.82 -24.08 2.28
N GLN A 221 -7.40 -23.36 3.26
CA GLN A 221 -8.04 -22.07 3.04
C GLN A 221 -7.05 -21.00 2.56
N LEU A 222 -5.85 -20.95 3.14
CA LEU A 222 -4.79 -20.02 2.73
C LEU A 222 -4.34 -20.27 1.29
N ILE A 223 -4.13 -21.54 0.91
CA ILE A 223 -3.76 -21.91 -0.47
C ILE A 223 -4.87 -21.53 -1.44
N ALA A 224 -6.12 -21.86 -1.10
CA ALA A 224 -7.27 -21.51 -1.94
C ALA A 224 -7.41 -19.99 -2.09
N LEU A 225 -7.27 -19.24 -0.99
CA LEU A 225 -7.29 -17.78 -1.01
C LEU A 225 -6.17 -17.21 -1.88
N TYR A 226 -4.95 -17.73 -1.75
CA TYR A 226 -3.80 -17.30 -2.57
C TYR A 226 -4.08 -17.46 -4.07
N ILE A 227 -4.61 -18.61 -4.47
CA ILE A 227 -5.00 -18.88 -5.87
C ILE A 227 -6.10 -17.90 -6.31
N CYS A 228 -7.14 -17.72 -5.50
CA CYS A 228 -8.22 -16.78 -5.80
C CYS A 228 -7.74 -15.35 -5.97
N LEU A 229 -6.83 -14.88 -5.13
CA LEU A 229 -6.25 -13.53 -5.23
C LEU A 229 -5.53 -13.31 -6.57
N HIS A 230 -4.80 -14.32 -7.07
CA HIS A 230 -4.15 -14.24 -8.38
C HIS A 230 -5.15 -14.23 -9.53
N ILE A 231 -6.21 -15.03 -9.43
CA ILE A 231 -7.30 -15.06 -10.43
C ILE A 231 -8.03 -13.71 -10.45
N ILE A 232 -8.37 -13.16 -9.29
CA ILE A 232 -9.05 -11.85 -9.17
C ILE A 232 -8.18 -10.75 -9.79
N ARG A 233 -6.87 -10.74 -9.49
CA ARG A 233 -5.94 -9.77 -10.05
C ARG A 233 -5.85 -9.88 -11.57
N PHE A 234 -5.72 -11.11 -12.10
CA PHE A 234 -5.69 -11.36 -13.53
C PHE A 234 -6.98 -10.87 -14.21
N LEU A 235 -8.15 -11.22 -13.66
CA LEU A 235 -9.45 -10.78 -14.19
C LEU A 235 -9.60 -9.27 -14.16
N GLY A 236 -9.19 -8.62 -13.08
CA GLY A 236 -9.23 -7.16 -12.96
C GLY A 236 -8.35 -6.46 -13.99
N LEU A 237 -7.13 -6.92 -14.20
CA LEU A 237 -6.24 -6.39 -15.25
C LEU A 237 -6.79 -6.65 -16.65
N PHE A 238 -7.35 -7.83 -16.88
CA PHE A 238 -7.97 -8.16 -18.16
C PHE A 238 -9.18 -7.26 -18.46
N MET A 239 -10.00 -6.98 -17.43
CA MET A 239 -11.15 -6.08 -17.55
C MET A 239 -10.72 -4.62 -17.82
N LEU A 240 -9.57 -4.19 -17.28
CA LEU A 240 -9.02 -2.85 -17.51
C LEU A 240 -8.31 -2.71 -18.88
N MET A 241 -7.95 -3.82 -19.53
CA MET A 241 -7.21 -3.82 -20.79
C MET A 241 -7.84 -2.96 -21.91
N PRO A 242 -9.16 -3.00 -22.16
CA PRO A 242 -9.77 -2.15 -23.18
C PRO A 242 -9.63 -0.66 -22.86
N PHE A 243 -9.75 -0.29 -21.59
CA PHE A 243 -9.60 1.10 -21.15
C PHE A 243 -8.14 1.59 -21.32
N MET A 244 -7.17 0.76 -21.01
CA MET A 244 -5.75 1.08 -21.21
C MET A 244 -5.38 1.25 -22.70
N ARG A 245 -6.06 0.54 -23.61
CA ARG A 245 -5.90 0.74 -25.05
C ARG A 245 -6.37 2.11 -25.50
N LEU A 246 -7.45 2.64 -24.92
CA LEU A 246 -7.96 3.99 -25.22
C LEU A 246 -6.98 5.10 -24.82
N THR A 247 -6.16 4.88 -23.79
CA THR A 247 -5.14 5.82 -23.32
C THR A 247 -3.79 5.68 -24.07
N GLY A 248 -3.75 4.88 -25.13
CA GLY A 248 -2.54 4.68 -25.94
C GLY A 248 -1.57 3.60 -25.41
N TYR A 249 -1.94 2.91 -24.34
CA TYR A 249 -1.18 1.79 -23.79
C TYR A 249 -1.74 0.47 -24.32
N SER A 250 -1.18 -0.04 -25.42
CA SER A 250 -1.51 -1.38 -25.91
C SER A 250 -0.65 -2.44 -25.22
N PHE A 251 -1.27 -3.20 -24.33
CA PHE A 251 -0.60 -4.36 -23.70
C PHE A 251 -0.85 -5.64 -24.48
N ASN A 252 0.22 -6.41 -24.68
CA ASN A 252 0.13 -7.77 -25.14
C ASN A 252 -0.33 -8.68 -23.98
N PHE A 253 -1.00 -9.79 -24.27
CA PHE A 253 -1.43 -10.78 -23.29
C PHE A 253 -0.29 -11.21 -22.35
N LYS A 254 0.94 -11.37 -22.86
CA LYS A 254 2.13 -11.71 -22.06
C LYS A 254 2.47 -10.64 -21.02
N GLN A 255 2.27 -9.37 -21.37
CA GLN A 255 2.51 -8.25 -20.44
C GLN A 255 1.45 -8.18 -19.35
N VAL A 256 0.19 -8.47 -19.67
CA VAL A 256 -0.89 -8.59 -18.67
C VAL A 256 -0.63 -9.74 -17.70
N LEU A 257 -0.15 -10.87 -18.20
CA LEU A 257 0.24 -12.01 -17.36
C LEU A 257 1.41 -11.63 -16.41
N LEU A 258 2.40 -10.93 -16.94
CA LEU A 258 3.53 -10.43 -16.16
C LEU A 258 3.06 -9.44 -15.07
N LEU A 259 2.19 -8.47 -15.42
CA LEU A 259 1.59 -7.54 -14.45
C LEU A 259 0.77 -8.26 -13.39
N SER A 260 0.03 -9.29 -13.76
CA SER A 260 -0.72 -10.09 -12.80
C SER A 260 0.20 -10.78 -11.79
N TYR A 261 1.28 -11.38 -12.28
CA TYR A 261 2.26 -12.07 -11.45
C TYR A 261 3.11 -11.11 -10.60
N SER A 262 3.36 -9.88 -11.07
CA SER A 262 4.17 -8.87 -10.35
C SER A 262 3.53 -8.36 -9.06
N GLY A 263 2.28 -8.67 -8.78
CA GLY A 263 1.59 -8.22 -7.58
C GLY A 263 1.92 -9.04 -6.34
N LEU A 264 3.18 -9.05 -5.94
CA LEU A 264 3.60 -9.63 -4.66
C LEU A 264 3.02 -8.81 -3.50
N ARG A 265 2.84 -9.43 -2.34
CA ARG A 265 2.35 -8.77 -1.14
C ARG A 265 3.54 -8.22 -0.35
N GLY A 266 3.43 -6.97 0.09
CA GLY A 266 4.55 -6.26 0.67
C GLY A 266 4.36 -5.81 2.11
N ALA A 267 5.28 -4.97 2.53
CA ALA A 267 5.39 -4.43 3.87
C ALA A 267 4.13 -3.67 4.33
N VAL A 268 3.48 -2.92 3.43
CA VAL A 268 2.28 -2.14 3.75
C VAL A 268 1.14 -3.06 4.16
N GLY A 269 0.85 -4.11 3.39
CA GLY A 269 -0.19 -5.09 3.74
C GLY A 269 0.09 -5.77 5.08
N LEU A 270 1.36 -6.12 5.37
CA LEU A 270 1.75 -6.69 6.65
C LEU A 270 1.54 -5.73 7.83
N THR A 271 1.92 -4.46 7.68
CA THR A 271 1.71 -3.46 8.73
C THR A 271 0.23 -3.21 9.01
N LEU A 272 -0.60 -3.12 7.97
CA LEU A 272 -2.05 -2.99 8.13
C LEU A 272 -2.67 -4.20 8.85
N ALA A 273 -2.24 -5.41 8.51
CA ALA A 273 -2.67 -6.62 9.21
C ALA A 273 -2.26 -6.63 10.68
N LEU A 274 -1.04 -6.17 11.00
CA LEU A 274 -0.58 -6.04 12.38
C LEU A 274 -1.37 -4.99 13.17
N ILE A 275 -1.74 -3.87 12.54
CA ILE A 275 -2.60 -2.85 13.17
C ILE A 275 -3.94 -3.46 13.59
N VAL A 276 -4.59 -4.22 12.71
CA VAL A 276 -5.85 -4.91 13.04
C VAL A 276 -5.65 -5.90 14.19
N LYS A 277 -4.57 -6.69 14.15
CA LYS A 277 -4.28 -7.67 15.21
C LYS A 277 -4.06 -7.05 16.58
N PHE A 278 -3.36 -5.92 16.66
CA PHE A 278 -3.02 -5.30 17.94
C PHE A 278 -4.12 -4.39 18.49
N LYS A 279 -5.05 -3.92 17.68
CA LYS A 279 -6.24 -3.19 18.14
C LYS A 279 -7.36 -4.19 18.43
N LYS A 280 -7.44 -4.66 19.67
CA LYS A 280 -8.47 -5.64 20.12
C LYS A 280 -9.90 -5.17 19.86
N GLU A 281 -10.17 -3.87 20.04
CA GLU A 281 -11.47 -3.24 19.78
C GLU A 281 -11.97 -3.53 18.35
N ILE A 282 -11.09 -3.44 17.36
CA ILE A 282 -11.44 -3.73 15.96
C ILE A 282 -11.77 -5.22 15.77
N LEU A 283 -11.01 -6.12 16.41
CA LEU A 283 -11.22 -7.56 16.27
C LEU A 283 -12.54 -8.00 16.91
N GLU A 284 -12.90 -7.46 18.07
CA GLU A 284 -14.15 -7.79 18.77
C GLU A 284 -15.36 -7.33 17.93
N GLU A 285 -15.32 -6.15 17.33
CA GLU A 285 -16.41 -5.63 16.49
C GLU A 285 -16.52 -6.34 15.12
N LEU A 286 -15.41 -6.80 14.54
CA LEU A 286 -15.43 -7.59 13.30
C LEU A 286 -16.03 -9.00 13.48
N GLN A 287 -16.06 -9.50 14.73
CA GLN A 287 -16.62 -10.81 15.08
C GLN A 287 -18.06 -10.72 15.61
N ASP A 288 -18.54 -9.54 15.99
CA ASP A 288 -19.87 -9.35 16.56
C ASP A 288 -20.90 -9.12 15.42
N ASP A 289 -21.45 -10.23 14.87
CA ASP A 289 -22.50 -10.23 13.82
C ASP A 289 -23.87 -9.67 14.28
N GLY A 290 -23.92 -9.01 15.43
CA GLY A 290 -25.17 -8.54 16.05
C GLY A 290 -25.64 -7.14 15.65
N LYS A 291 -24.90 -6.39 14.83
CA LYS A 291 -25.16 -4.95 14.57
C LYS A 291 -25.20 -4.53 13.10
N LEU A 292 -25.75 -5.37 12.21
CA LEU A 292 -26.17 -4.91 10.87
C LEU A 292 -27.58 -5.39 10.55
#